data_953a95409b2969f7f48680e1f6d05154
#
_entry.id   953a95409b2969f7f48680e1f6d05154
#
_cell.length_a   1.000
_cell.length_b   1.000
_cell.length_c   1.000
_cell.angle_alpha   90.00
_cell.angle_beta   90.00
_cell.angle_gamma   90.00
#
_symmetry.space_group_name_H-M   'P 1'
#
loop_
_entity.id
_entity.type
_entity.pdbx_description
1 polymer ?
#
loop_
_entity_poly.entity_id
_entity_poly.type
_entity_poly.pdbx_seq_one_letter_code
_entity_poly.pdbx_strand_id
1 'polypeptide(L)'
;MTVTRRFFLRATGLAAAYCALSPLDLLAGDVVAASQPAATPVRKGKTLVVIFLRGGTDGLNLVVPYREQQYYAMRKSLAVPPPGAEGGAIALDERFALHPRLAALQDAFEKQYAVALHAVGYDRNSRSHFEEQDVWETGLVGNTLESDGWLNRHLA
;
A
#
# COMPACT_ATOMS: atom_id res chain seq x y z
N MET A 1 -32.68 15.12 -12.44
CA MET A 1 -31.41 14.94 -13.18
C MET A 1 -30.42 14.24 -12.27
N THR A 2 -30.13 12.99 -12.53
CA THR A 2 -29.14 12.22 -11.75
C THR A 2 -27.74 12.54 -12.26
N VAL A 3 -26.94 13.21 -11.44
CA VAL A 3 -25.53 13.51 -11.76
C VAL A 3 -24.73 12.22 -11.67
N THR A 4 -24.17 11.79 -12.78
CA THR A 4 -23.33 10.57 -12.79
C THR A 4 -21.94 10.85 -12.24
N ARG A 5 -21.31 9.84 -11.59
CA ARG A 5 -19.91 9.91 -11.08
C ARG A 5 -18.92 10.44 -12.13
N ARG A 6 -19.09 10.05 -13.39
CA ARG A 6 -18.22 10.51 -14.50
C ARG A 6 -18.39 11.99 -14.80
N PHE A 7 -19.61 12.52 -14.68
CA PHE A 7 -19.87 13.94 -14.86
C PHE A 7 -19.25 14.75 -13.73
N PHE A 8 -19.39 14.29 -12.49
CA PHE A 8 -18.80 14.94 -11.31
C PHE A 8 -17.27 15.01 -11.41
N LEU A 9 -16.59 13.91 -11.76
CA LEU A 9 -15.15 13.89 -11.90
C LEU A 9 -14.63 14.76 -13.05
N ARG A 10 -15.37 14.87 -14.15
CA ARG A 10 -15.03 15.78 -15.25
C ARG A 10 -15.25 17.24 -14.87
N ALA A 11 -16.32 17.55 -14.17
CA ALA A 11 -16.64 18.91 -13.74
C ALA A 11 -15.65 19.41 -12.67
N THR A 12 -15.26 18.56 -11.70
CA THR A 12 -14.26 18.91 -10.68
C THR A 12 -12.87 19.03 -11.26
N GLY A 13 -12.48 18.18 -12.22
CA GLY A 13 -11.21 18.29 -12.93
C GLY A 13 -11.10 19.59 -13.74
N LEU A 14 -12.17 20.01 -14.43
CA LEU A 14 -12.23 21.27 -15.14
C LEU A 14 -12.19 22.48 -14.19
N ALA A 15 -12.88 22.41 -13.05
CA ALA A 15 -12.85 23.48 -12.05
C ALA A 15 -11.47 23.63 -11.40
N ALA A 16 -10.79 22.52 -11.12
CA ALA A 16 -9.40 22.54 -10.60
C ALA A 16 -8.43 23.14 -11.61
N ALA A 17 -8.55 22.81 -12.90
CA ALA A 17 -7.76 23.42 -13.95
C ALA A 17 -8.05 24.92 -14.12
N TYR A 18 -9.31 25.32 -13.99
CA TYR A 18 -9.72 26.73 -14.09
C TYR A 18 -9.21 27.58 -12.91
N CYS A 19 -9.18 27.01 -11.69
CA CYS A 19 -8.66 27.71 -10.52
C CYS A 19 -7.12 27.81 -10.50
N ALA A 20 -6.43 26.98 -11.28
CA ALA A 20 -4.97 27.02 -11.38
C ALA A 20 -4.44 28.06 -12.40
N LEU A 21 -5.32 28.61 -13.25
CA LEU A 21 -4.99 29.65 -14.22
C LEU A 21 -5.46 31.00 -13.70
N SER A 22 -4.53 31.95 -13.50
CA SER A 22 -4.95 33.32 -13.16
C SER A 22 -5.59 34.02 -14.36
N PRO A 23 -6.57 34.94 -14.15
CA PRO A 23 -7.19 35.67 -15.26
C PRO A 23 -6.20 36.47 -16.11
N LEU A 24 -5.03 36.81 -15.56
CA LEU A 24 -3.94 37.51 -16.24
C LEU A 24 -3.18 36.63 -17.23
N ASP A 25 -3.07 35.34 -16.96
CA ASP A 25 -2.38 34.39 -17.85
C ASP A 25 -3.19 34.14 -19.14
N LEU A 26 -4.52 34.32 -19.07
CA LEU A 26 -5.39 34.18 -20.24
C LEU A 26 -5.28 35.35 -21.22
N LEU A 27 -4.91 36.55 -20.73
CA LEU A 27 -4.79 37.77 -21.53
C LEU A 27 -3.39 37.95 -22.15
N ALA A 28 -2.39 37.28 -21.61
CA ALA A 28 -1.01 37.39 -22.05
C ALA A 28 -0.67 36.54 -23.29
N GLY A 29 -1.58 35.68 -23.75
CA GLY A 29 -1.38 34.88 -24.96
C GLY A 29 -0.25 33.83 -24.86
N ASP A 30 0.48 33.84 -23.79
CA ASP A 30 1.43 32.79 -23.47
C ASP A 30 0.65 31.63 -22.81
N VAL A 31 0.16 30.74 -23.66
CA VAL A 31 -0.14 29.38 -23.21
C VAL A 31 1.18 28.85 -22.71
N VAL A 32 1.44 29.00 -21.42
CA VAL A 32 2.48 28.22 -20.75
C VAL A 32 2.11 26.78 -21.04
N ALA A 33 2.77 26.22 -22.08
CA ALA A 33 2.75 24.79 -22.28
C ALA A 33 3.05 24.24 -20.88
N ALA A 34 2.05 23.55 -20.29
CA ALA A 34 2.22 22.94 -18.98
C ALA A 34 3.57 22.28 -19.05
N SER A 35 4.54 22.84 -18.36
CA SER A 35 5.90 22.34 -18.40
C SER A 35 5.77 20.93 -17.92
N GLN A 36 5.83 20.00 -18.87
CA GLN A 36 5.98 18.59 -18.51
C GLN A 36 7.13 18.62 -17.51
N PRO A 37 6.93 18.06 -16.29
CA PRO A 37 8.02 18.03 -15.34
C PRO A 37 9.19 17.47 -16.12
N ALA A 38 10.24 18.28 -16.25
CA ALA A 38 11.42 17.93 -17.04
C ALA A 38 11.76 16.50 -16.63
N ALA A 39 11.76 15.58 -17.59
CA ALA A 39 11.97 14.18 -17.31
C ALA A 39 13.27 14.11 -16.50
N THR A 40 13.13 13.93 -15.21
CA THR A 40 14.27 13.82 -14.30
C THR A 40 15.12 12.71 -14.87
N PRO A 41 16.39 12.94 -15.19
CA PRO A 41 17.20 11.93 -15.84
C PRO A 41 17.12 10.68 -14.98
N VAL A 42 16.62 9.58 -15.55
CA VAL A 42 16.50 8.30 -14.87
C VAL A 42 17.90 7.95 -14.37
N ARG A 43 18.13 8.19 -13.08
CA ARG A 43 19.39 7.79 -12.45
C ARG A 43 19.49 6.29 -12.65
N LYS A 44 20.61 5.83 -13.20
CA LYS A 44 20.95 4.39 -13.22
C LYS A 44 21.07 3.95 -11.78
N GLY A 45 20.00 3.48 -11.17
CA GLY A 45 19.91 3.11 -9.78
C GLY A 45 18.80 2.08 -9.56
N LYS A 46 18.76 1.56 -8.37
CA LYS A 46 17.69 0.64 -7.93
C LYS A 46 16.39 1.43 -7.77
N THR A 47 15.29 0.87 -8.21
CA THR A 47 13.95 1.43 -8.02
C THR A 47 13.31 0.77 -6.81
N LEU A 48 12.83 1.57 -5.86
CA LEU A 48 11.99 1.11 -4.75
C LEU A 48 10.53 1.31 -5.14
N VAL A 49 9.75 0.24 -5.09
CA VAL A 49 8.30 0.30 -5.25
C VAL A 49 7.68 -0.09 -3.90
N VAL A 50 6.88 0.81 -3.34
CA VAL A 50 6.15 0.56 -2.09
C VAL A 50 4.69 0.37 -2.40
N ILE A 51 4.13 -0.77 -1.99
CA ILE A 51 2.71 -1.09 -2.12
C ILE A 51 2.12 -1.13 -0.73
N PHE A 52 1.36 -0.09 -0.37
CA PHE A 52 0.69 -0.01 0.92
C PHE A 52 -0.76 -0.49 0.81
N LEU A 53 -1.07 -1.60 1.49
CA LEU A 53 -2.40 -2.18 1.51
C LEU A 53 -3.26 -1.47 2.57
N ARG A 54 -3.86 -0.35 2.20
CA ARG A 54 -4.74 0.44 3.08
C ARG A 54 -6.03 -0.33 3.39
N GLY A 55 -6.58 -0.07 4.57
CA GLY A 55 -7.89 -0.60 4.97
C GLY A 55 -7.85 -1.91 5.75
N GLY A 56 -6.70 -2.33 6.19
CA GLY A 56 -6.55 -3.48 7.09
C GLY A 56 -6.46 -4.82 6.35
N THR A 57 -5.25 -5.22 6.07
CA THR A 57 -4.96 -6.54 5.52
C THR A 57 -4.73 -7.54 6.65
N ASP A 58 -5.33 -8.72 6.56
CA ASP A 58 -5.10 -9.81 7.52
C ASP A 58 -3.77 -10.50 7.24
N GLY A 59 -2.69 -10.02 7.86
CA GLY A 59 -1.35 -10.54 7.67
C GLY A 59 -1.20 -12.02 8.00
N LEU A 60 -1.96 -12.53 9.00
CA LEU A 60 -1.93 -13.95 9.38
C LEU A 60 -2.56 -14.86 8.32
N ASN A 61 -3.43 -14.32 7.46
CA ASN A 61 -4.00 -15.05 6.34
C ASN A 61 -3.21 -14.85 5.04
N LEU A 62 -2.37 -13.83 4.94
CA LEU A 62 -1.45 -13.70 3.81
C LEU A 62 -0.28 -14.69 3.91
N VAL A 63 0.35 -14.72 5.08
CA VAL A 63 1.42 -15.67 5.41
C VAL A 63 1.00 -16.46 6.65
N VAL A 64 0.50 -17.64 6.39
CA VAL A 64 -0.21 -18.48 7.36
C VAL A 64 0.76 -19.22 8.25
N PRO A 65 0.71 -19.07 9.58
CA PRO A 65 1.52 -19.86 10.51
C PRO A 65 0.87 -21.25 10.70
N TYR A 66 0.93 -22.09 9.69
CA TYR A 66 0.16 -23.31 9.61
C TYR A 66 0.53 -24.39 10.64
N ARG A 67 1.64 -24.26 11.34
CA ARG A 67 2.02 -25.13 12.45
C ARG A 67 1.49 -24.65 13.81
N GLU A 68 0.98 -23.43 13.90
CA GLU A 68 0.49 -22.87 15.15
C GLU A 68 -0.96 -23.31 15.42
N GLN A 69 -1.16 -24.15 16.43
CA GLN A 69 -2.52 -24.61 16.79
C GLN A 69 -3.45 -23.47 17.19
N GLN A 70 -2.91 -22.41 17.80
CA GLN A 70 -3.69 -21.24 18.20
C GLN A 70 -4.27 -20.48 17.01
N TYR A 71 -3.58 -20.49 15.87
CA TYR A 71 -4.11 -19.89 14.64
C TYR A 71 -5.45 -20.50 14.26
N TYR A 72 -5.56 -21.82 14.27
CA TYR A 72 -6.81 -22.53 13.95
C TYR A 72 -7.84 -22.41 15.08
N ALA A 73 -7.42 -22.49 16.34
CA ALA A 73 -8.32 -22.40 17.50
C ALA A 73 -9.04 -21.04 17.57
N MET A 74 -8.32 -19.95 17.28
CA MET A 74 -8.85 -18.58 17.35
C MET A 74 -9.58 -18.15 16.08
N ARG A 75 -9.36 -18.81 14.95
CA ARG A 75 -9.87 -18.40 13.61
C ARG A 75 -10.72 -19.50 12.97
N LYS A 76 -11.60 -20.13 13.72
CA LYS A 76 -12.38 -21.33 13.32
C LYS A 76 -13.00 -21.27 11.92
N SER A 77 -13.51 -20.10 11.50
CA SER A 77 -14.15 -19.89 10.20
C SER A 77 -13.28 -19.12 9.19
N LEU A 78 -12.18 -18.53 9.64
CA LEU A 78 -11.33 -17.67 8.83
C LEU A 78 -9.95 -18.28 8.55
N ALA A 79 -9.60 -19.35 9.27
CA ALA A 79 -8.32 -20.00 9.08
C ALA A 79 -8.22 -20.60 7.66
N VAL A 80 -7.09 -20.35 7.02
CA VAL A 80 -6.75 -21.01 5.75
C VAL A 80 -6.33 -22.43 6.08
N PRO A 81 -6.87 -23.46 5.39
CA PRO A 81 -6.48 -24.84 5.64
C PRO A 81 -4.97 -25.08 5.46
N PRO A 82 -4.39 -26.06 6.17
CA PRO A 82 -2.96 -26.32 6.07
C PRO A 82 -2.56 -26.84 4.69
N PRO A 83 -1.27 -26.79 4.34
CA PRO A 83 -0.75 -27.39 3.12
C PRO A 83 -1.16 -28.85 2.96
N GLY A 84 -1.59 -29.21 1.75
CA GLY A 84 -2.07 -30.56 1.41
C GLY A 84 -3.57 -30.78 1.60
N ALA A 85 -4.28 -29.89 2.28
CA ALA A 85 -5.74 -29.91 2.34
C ALA A 85 -6.36 -29.24 1.10
N GLU A 86 -7.62 -29.55 0.82
CA GLU A 86 -8.38 -28.88 -0.25
C GLU A 86 -8.46 -27.37 0.01
N GLY A 87 -8.09 -26.53 -0.96
CA GLY A 87 -8.02 -25.08 -0.79
C GLY A 87 -6.96 -24.62 0.20
N GLY A 88 -6.03 -25.49 0.56
CA GLY A 88 -5.00 -25.24 1.58
C GLY A 88 -3.92 -24.27 1.15
N ALA A 89 -3.18 -23.79 2.15
CA ALA A 89 -2.06 -22.88 1.99
C ALA A 89 -0.90 -23.55 1.24
N ILE A 90 -0.04 -22.75 0.61
CA ILE A 90 1.15 -23.17 -0.12
C ILE A 90 2.34 -23.08 0.82
N ALA A 91 2.96 -24.20 1.19
CA ALA A 91 4.09 -24.23 2.11
C ALA A 91 5.26 -23.38 1.58
N LEU A 92 5.81 -22.53 2.46
CA LEU A 92 7.05 -21.78 2.22
C LEU A 92 8.23 -22.44 2.96
N ASP A 93 7.98 -22.82 4.19
CA ASP A 93 8.94 -23.48 5.07
C ASP A 93 8.22 -24.43 6.03
N GLU A 94 8.92 -24.88 7.09
CA GLU A 94 8.35 -25.79 8.08
C GLU A 94 7.28 -25.18 8.97
N ARG A 95 7.11 -23.86 9.00
CA ARG A 95 6.21 -23.13 9.90
C ARG A 95 5.18 -22.28 9.19
N PHE A 96 5.54 -21.72 8.04
CA PHE A 96 4.75 -20.74 7.33
C PHE A 96 4.35 -21.18 5.93
N ALA A 97 3.21 -20.69 5.47
CA ALA A 97 2.67 -20.96 4.14
C ALA A 97 2.02 -19.71 3.56
N LEU A 98 2.00 -19.59 2.24
CA LEU A 98 1.27 -18.51 1.56
C LEU A 98 -0.22 -18.85 1.46
N HIS A 99 -1.05 -17.82 1.51
CA HIS A 99 -2.43 -17.94 1.10
C HIS A 99 -2.50 -18.48 -0.34
N PRO A 100 -3.40 -19.41 -0.68
CA PRO A 100 -3.45 -20.04 -2.02
C PRO A 100 -3.66 -19.03 -3.15
N ARG A 101 -4.30 -17.89 -2.90
CA ARG A 101 -4.44 -16.81 -3.89
C ARG A 101 -3.16 -16.01 -4.14
N LEU A 102 -2.13 -16.22 -3.37
CA LEU A 102 -0.79 -15.62 -3.57
C LEU A 102 0.18 -16.58 -4.27
N ALA A 103 -0.30 -17.63 -4.92
CA ALA A 103 0.51 -18.61 -5.63
C ALA A 103 1.53 -17.97 -6.60
N ALA A 104 1.18 -16.85 -7.21
CA ALA A 104 2.09 -16.10 -8.09
C ALA A 104 3.37 -15.60 -7.42
N LEU A 105 3.38 -15.48 -6.07
CA LEU A 105 4.55 -15.09 -5.32
C LEU A 105 5.45 -16.26 -4.89
N GLN A 106 4.97 -17.50 -5.03
CA GLN A 106 5.71 -18.69 -4.58
C GLN A 106 7.13 -18.75 -5.16
N ASP A 107 7.25 -18.58 -6.48
CA ASP A 107 8.53 -18.61 -7.19
C ASP A 107 9.53 -17.55 -6.64
N ALA A 108 9.05 -16.38 -6.23
CA ALA A 108 9.89 -15.35 -5.65
C ALA A 108 10.41 -15.74 -4.26
N PHE A 109 9.61 -16.44 -3.45
CA PHE A 109 10.05 -16.99 -2.17
C PHE A 109 11.04 -18.14 -2.35
N GLU A 110 10.78 -19.08 -3.24
CA GLU A 110 11.65 -20.21 -3.52
C GLU A 110 13.03 -19.76 -4.02
N LYS A 111 13.08 -18.71 -4.84
CA LYS A 111 14.31 -18.10 -5.35
C LYS A 111 14.95 -17.10 -4.38
N GLN A 112 14.40 -16.95 -3.18
CA GLN A 112 14.89 -16.00 -2.17
C GLN A 112 14.88 -14.51 -2.65
N TYR A 113 14.01 -14.17 -3.58
CA TYR A 113 13.76 -12.78 -4.00
C TYR A 113 12.70 -12.09 -3.15
N ALA A 114 11.93 -12.85 -2.39
CA ALA A 114 10.94 -12.35 -1.45
C ALA A 114 11.21 -12.88 -0.04
N VAL A 115 10.89 -12.05 0.95
CA VAL A 115 10.94 -12.40 2.37
C VAL A 115 9.71 -11.85 3.08
N ALA A 116 9.16 -12.60 4.01
CA ALA A 116 8.10 -12.14 4.90
C ALA A 116 8.70 -11.72 6.24
N LEU A 117 8.47 -10.48 6.65
CA LEU A 117 8.85 -9.99 7.96
C LEU A 117 7.66 -10.16 8.91
N HIS A 118 7.81 -11.04 9.89
CA HIS A 118 6.79 -11.31 10.89
C HIS A 118 6.94 -10.42 12.12
N ALA A 119 5.84 -10.27 12.88
CA ALA A 119 5.82 -9.51 14.13
C ALA A 119 6.28 -8.04 13.96
N VAL A 120 6.03 -7.45 12.80
CA VAL A 120 6.30 -6.04 12.55
C VAL A 120 5.15 -5.21 13.12
N GLY A 121 5.47 -4.28 14.01
CA GLY A 121 4.48 -3.45 14.68
C GLY A 121 5.12 -2.54 15.72
N TYR A 122 4.31 -1.93 16.57
CA TYR A 122 4.75 -1.06 17.67
C TYR A 122 3.78 -1.17 18.85
N ASP A 123 4.21 -0.73 20.04
CA ASP A 123 3.53 -1.01 21.30
C ASP A 123 2.20 -0.26 21.51
N ARG A 124 1.97 0.83 20.79
CA ARG A 124 0.79 1.69 20.94
C ARG A 124 -0.09 1.62 19.70
N ASN A 125 -1.07 0.78 19.76
CA ASN A 125 -2.01 0.63 18.66
C ASN A 125 -3.36 1.22 19.09
N SER A 126 -3.83 2.22 18.34
CA SER A 126 -5.07 2.94 18.61
C SER A 126 -6.30 2.18 18.13
N ARG A 127 -6.15 1.16 17.29
CA ARG A 127 -7.21 0.49 16.52
C ARG A 127 -7.97 1.42 15.58
N SER A 128 -7.49 2.63 15.36
CA SER A 128 -8.01 3.56 14.37
C SER A 128 -7.28 3.36 13.05
N HIS A 129 -8.00 2.96 12.02
CA HIS A 129 -7.38 2.78 10.69
C HIS A 129 -6.73 4.06 10.16
N PHE A 130 -7.25 5.22 10.51
CA PHE A 130 -6.69 6.51 10.06
C PHE A 130 -5.39 6.82 10.77
N GLU A 131 -5.36 6.75 12.09
CA GLU A 131 -4.15 7.01 12.90
C GLU A 131 -3.04 6.01 12.58
N GLU A 132 -3.40 4.73 12.43
CA GLU A 132 -2.44 3.69 12.08
C GLU A 132 -1.84 3.90 10.67
N GLN A 133 -2.63 4.38 9.71
CA GLN A 133 -2.12 4.72 8.39
C GLN A 133 -1.11 5.86 8.46
N ASP A 134 -1.40 6.90 9.23
CA ASP A 134 -0.50 8.03 9.41
C ASP A 134 0.83 7.58 10.03
N VAL A 135 0.79 6.68 11.03
CA VAL A 135 1.99 6.09 11.63
C VAL A 135 2.82 5.32 10.60
N TRP A 136 2.19 4.51 9.77
CA TRP A 136 2.88 3.75 8.73
C TRP A 136 3.43 4.64 7.61
N GLU A 137 2.74 5.71 7.25
CA GLU A 137 3.17 6.66 6.22
C GLU A 137 4.29 7.58 6.72
N THR A 138 4.21 8.02 7.98
CA THR A 138 5.24 8.87 8.58
C THR A 138 6.40 8.08 9.17
N GLY A 139 6.18 6.83 9.59
CA GLY A 139 7.15 6.05 10.36
C GLY A 139 7.37 6.58 11.78
N LEU A 140 6.43 7.37 12.32
CA LEU A 140 6.53 7.99 13.62
C LEU A 140 5.36 7.58 14.50
N VAL A 141 5.67 7.12 15.71
CA VAL A 141 4.68 6.74 16.72
C VAL A 141 4.44 7.92 17.67
N GLY A 142 3.20 8.34 17.81
CA GLY A 142 2.78 9.44 18.67
C GLY A 142 2.36 10.69 17.89
N ASN A 143 1.94 11.70 18.62
CA ASN A 143 1.46 12.94 18.02
C ASN A 143 2.66 13.78 17.55
N THR A 144 3.04 13.60 16.32
CA THR A 144 4.09 14.37 15.68
C THR A 144 3.46 15.37 14.72
N LEU A 145 3.90 16.62 14.79
CA LEU A 145 3.53 17.68 13.84
C LEU A 145 4.26 17.53 12.51
N GLU A 146 4.96 16.43 12.32
CA GLU A 146 5.70 16.17 11.10
C GLU A 146 4.76 15.79 9.95
N SER A 147 4.85 16.56 8.88
CA SER A 147 4.06 16.37 7.67
C SER A 147 4.74 15.47 6.64
N ASP A 148 6.01 15.13 6.88
CA ASP A 148 6.82 14.39 5.92
C ASP A 148 6.74 12.88 6.14
N GLY A 149 6.51 12.13 5.03
CA GLY A 149 6.57 10.69 5.04
C GLY A 149 8.00 10.14 5.19
N TRP A 150 8.15 8.93 5.74
CA TRP A 150 9.45 8.29 5.92
C TRP A 150 10.24 8.13 4.62
N LEU A 151 9.55 7.91 3.48
CA LEU A 151 10.18 7.83 2.16
C LEU A 151 10.82 9.16 1.76
N ASN A 152 10.14 10.28 2.02
CA ASN A 152 10.68 11.60 1.72
C ASN A 152 11.95 11.86 2.54
N ARG A 153 11.92 11.56 3.83
CA ARG A 153 13.11 11.69 4.69
C ARG A 153 14.27 10.77 4.31
N HIS A 154 13.97 9.62 3.69
CA HIS A 154 15.00 8.69 3.21
C HIS A 154 15.66 9.18 1.90
N LEU A 155 14.92 9.94 1.08
CA LEU A 155 15.39 10.40 -0.23
C LEU A 155 16.02 11.79 -0.20
N ALA A 156 15.81 12.55 0.89
CA ALA A 156 16.40 13.88 1.10
C ALA A 156 17.85 13.78 1.55
#